data_42cc0397386b2a040654a1a4db0870a8
#
_entry.id   42cc0397386b2a040654a1a4db0870a8
#
_cell.length_a   1.000
_cell.length_b   1.000
_cell.length_c   1.000
_cell.angle_alpha   90.00
_cell.angle_beta   90.00
_cell.angle_gamma   90.00
#
_symmetry.space_group_name_H-M   'P 1'
#
loop_
_entity.id
_entity.type
_entity.pdbx_description
1 polymer ?
#
loop_
_entity_poly.entity_id
_entity_poly.type
_entity_poly.pdbx_seq_one_letter_code
_entity_poly.pdbx_strand_id
1 'polypeptide(L)'
;MNAKPDLFIPEDVFLRKGARRATEIPEHIRNWLQAGHIESVNLTEWLAIDHVSLFQKVTHEWGMDAETIEIMEQFKQLNGQRIMKIIPAIGMQWLNLLNRLPVNERMNLFRSIAEHRSDSVRCWAAYIIGLNSGLNLTEKLEHIRPFGADHHFGVREIAWMAVRESISAELSLALQQLIPWSVDPDPLIRRFAIESIRPRGVWAKHIQELKENPAMALPLLDAVKSDAHKYVQDSVSNWLNDASKTNPEWVRQVCATWTQQSNTQHTRRIVTRATRSLT
;
A
#
# COMPACT_ATOMS: atom_id res chain seq x y z
N MET A 1 -33.72 -16.51 -4.10
CA MET A 1 -32.45 -15.86 -4.55
C MET A 1 -32.73 -15.21 -5.90
N ASN A 2 -33.03 -13.91 -5.91
CA ASN A 2 -33.14 -13.18 -7.16
C ASN A 2 -31.72 -12.92 -7.67
N ALA A 3 -31.36 -13.53 -8.79
CA ALA A 3 -30.12 -13.18 -9.49
C ALA A 3 -30.16 -11.68 -9.80
N LYS A 4 -29.25 -10.90 -9.20
CA LYS A 4 -29.06 -9.51 -9.59
C LYS A 4 -28.72 -9.51 -11.09
N PRO A 5 -29.28 -8.60 -11.91
CA PRO A 5 -28.91 -8.51 -13.32
C PRO A 5 -27.39 -8.33 -13.41
N ASP A 6 -26.74 -9.11 -14.25
CA ASP A 6 -25.32 -8.94 -14.56
C ASP A 6 -25.10 -7.50 -15.00
N LEU A 7 -24.36 -6.75 -14.19
CA LEU A 7 -24.01 -5.36 -14.48
C LEU A 7 -23.09 -5.37 -15.70
N PHE A 8 -23.63 -5.00 -16.87
CA PHE A 8 -22.81 -4.87 -18.06
C PHE A 8 -21.94 -3.62 -17.97
N ILE A 9 -20.63 -3.81 -17.86
CA ILE A 9 -19.65 -2.74 -17.92
C ILE A 9 -18.91 -2.87 -19.26
N PRO A 10 -18.97 -1.84 -20.14
CA PRO A 10 -18.29 -1.88 -21.42
C PRO A 10 -16.77 -2.09 -21.28
N GLU A 11 -16.18 -2.79 -22.24
CA GLU A 11 -14.76 -3.16 -22.20
C GLU A 11 -13.81 -1.95 -22.21
N ASP A 12 -14.18 -0.88 -22.92
CA ASP A 12 -13.43 0.37 -23.00
C ASP A 12 -13.26 1.05 -21.64
N VAL A 13 -14.14 0.79 -20.67
CA VAL A 13 -14.04 1.27 -19.30
C VAL A 13 -12.79 0.71 -18.61
N PHE A 14 -12.45 -0.54 -18.88
CA PHE A 14 -11.25 -1.18 -18.30
C PHE A 14 -9.95 -0.73 -18.97
N LEU A 15 -10.03 -0.22 -20.20
CA LEU A 15 -8.90 0.27 -20.99
C LEU A 15 -8.68 1.79 -20.87
N ARG A 16 -9.52 2.49 -20.09
CA ARG A 16 -9.45 3.94 -19.95
C ARG A 16 -8.13 4.42 -19.34
N LYS A 17 -7.69 5.61 -19.74
CA LYS A 17 -6.48 6.26 -19.16
C LYS A 17 -6.74 6.98 -17.84
N GLY A 18 -8.00 7.14 -17.44
CA GLY A 18 -8.42 7.92 -16.30
C GLY A 18 -8.30 9.45 -16.50
N ALA A 19 -9.07 10.19 -15.71
CA ALA A 19 -9.09 11.64 -15.74
C ALA A 19 -7.83 12.25 -15.10
N ARG A 20 -7.44 13.44 -15.54
CA ARG A 20 -6.34 14.20 -14.92
C ARG A 20 -6.79 15.00 -13.69
N ARG A 21 -8.07 15.38 -13.61
CA ARG A 21 -8.70 16.09 -12.51
C ARG A 21 -9.95 15.37 -12.05
N ALA A 22 -10.25 15.42 -10.77
CA ALA A 22 -11.44 14.77 -10.21
C ALA A 22 -12.75 15.27 -10.84
N THR A 23 -12.82 16.54 -11.24
CA THR A 23 -13.97 17.13 -11.93
C THR A 23 -14.20 16.62 -13.35
N GLU A 24 -13.16 16.02 -13.95
CA GLU A 24 -13.19 15.48 -15.31
C GLU A 24 -13.56 13.99 -15.35
N ILE A 25 -13.71 13.34 -14.18
CA ILE A 25 -14.14 11.94 -14.13
C ILE A 25 -15.59 11.86 -14.60
N PRO A 26 -15.86 11.10 -15.70
CA PRO A 26 -17.23 10.93 -16.19
C PRO A 26 -18.15 10.37 -15.10
N GLU A 27 -19.40 10.83 -15.08
CA GLU A 27 -20.36 10.47 -14.03
C GLU A 27 -20.55 8.95 -13.92
N HIS A 28 -20.69 8.24 -15.04
CA HIS A 28 -20.83 6.79 -15.04
C HIS A 28 -19.60 6.07 -14.48
N ILE A 29 -18.37 6.56 -14.77
CA ILE A 29 -17.13 6.03 -14.18
C ILE A 29 -17.12 6.27 -12.67
N ARG A 30 -17.47 7.49 -12.24
CA ARG A 30 -17.58 7.82 -10.82
C ARG A 30 -18.58 6.93 -10.11
N ASN A 31 -19.73 6.66 -10.70
CA ASN A 31 -20.76 5.80 -10.14
C ASN A 31 -20.28 4.35 -10.00
N TRP A 32 -19.56 3.81 -10.97
CA TRP A 32 -19.00 2.46 -10.89
C TRP A 32 -17.85 2.35 -9.88
N LEU A 33 -16.95 3.34 -9.83
CA LEU A 33 -15.91 3.42 -8.80
C LEU A 33 -16.53 3.46 -7.40
N GLN A 34 -17.54 4.32 -7.23
CA GLN A 34 -18.23 4.53 -5.97
C GLN A 34 -19.09 3.34 -5.53
N ALA A 35 -19.47 2.47 -6.44
CA ALA A 35 -20.16 1.22 -6.16
C ALA A 35 -19.20 0.02 -5.99
N GLY A 36 -17.91 0.21 -6.18
CA GLY A 36 -16.91 -0.84 -6.10
C GLY A 36 -16.94 -1.82 -7.28
N HIS A 37 -17.49 -1.41 -8.41
CA HIS A 37 -17.65 -2.28 -9.58
C HIS A 37 -16.44 -2.32 -10.50
N ILE A 38 -15.59 -1.29 -10.45
CA ILE A 38 -14.34 -1.18 -11.21
C ILE A 38 -13.20 -0.70 -10.32
N GLU A 39 -11.98 -0.90 -10.78
CA GLU A 39 -10.79 -0.32 -10.18
C GLU A 39 -10.54 1.10 -10.66
N SER A 40 -9.87 1.91 -9.86
CA SER A 40 -9.29 3.17 -10.30
C SER A 40 -8.09 2.88 -11.21
N VAL A 41 -7.84 3.74 -12.21
CA VAL A 41 -6.70 3.55 -13.12
C VAL A 41 -5.57 4.55 -12.88
N ASN A 42 -5.80 5.54 -12.02
CA ASN A 42 -4.79 6.52 -11.61
C ASN A 42 -5.10 7.10 -10.24
N LEU A 43 -4.14 7.87 -9.71
CA LEU A 43 -4.26 8.49 -8.38
C LEU A 43 -5.45 9.47 -8.29
N THR A 44 -5.81 10.14 -9.39
CA THR A 44 -6.94 11.08 -9.42
C THR A 44 -8.27 10.37 -9.17
N GLU A 45 -8.50 9.25 -9.84
CA GLU A 45 -9.69 8.44 -9.63
C GLU A 45 -9.70 7.82 -8.22
N TRP A 46 -8.55 7.29 -7.77
CA TRP A 46 -8.40 6.69 -6.46
C TRP A 46 -8.74 7.68 -5.33
N LEU A 47 -8.23 8.91 -5.41
CA LEU A 47 -8.50 9.96 -4.42
C LEU A 47 -9.94 10.52 -4.49
N ALA A 48 -10.63 10.31 -5.60
CA ALA A 48 -12.01 10.78 -5.78
C ALA A 48 -13.07 9.84 -5.19
N ILE A 49 -12.67 8.64 -4.72
CA ILE A 49 -13.59 7.67 -4.13
C ILE A 49 -13.94 8.09 -2.69
N ASP A 50 -15.22 8.24 -2.41
CA ASP A 50 -15.74 8.36 -1.05
C ASP A 50 -15.81 6.96 -0.43
N HIS A 51 -14.83 6.64 0.39
CA HIS A 51 -14.71 5.33 1.03
C HIS A 51 -15.86 5.00 2.01
N VAL A 52 -16.49 6.01 2.63
CA VAL A 52 -17.64 5.80 3.52
C VAL A 52 -18.86 5.37 2.72
N SER A 53 -19.16 6.08 1.63
CA SER A 53 -20.22 5.71 0.71
C SER A 53 -19.95 4.36 0.02
N LEU A 54 -18.70 4.07 -0.35
CA LEU A 54 -18.30 2.77 -0.89
C LEU A 54 -18.52 1.65 0.13
N PHE A 55 -18.14 1.85 1.41
CA PHE A 55 -18.39 0.89 2.47
C PHE A 55 -19.88 0.56 2.59
N GLN A 56 -20.74 1.58 2.64
CA GLN A 56 -22.19 1.40 2.72
C GLN A 56 -22.73 0.58 1.53
N LYS A 57 -22.28 0.87 0.31
CA LYS A 57 -22.74 0.16 -0.89
C LYS A 57 -22.29 -1.31 -0.90
N VAL A 58 -21.03 -1.56 -0.56
CA VAL A 58 -20.47 -2.92 -0.50
C VAL A 58 -21.17 -3.77 0.57
N THR A 59 -21.37 -3.23 1.76
CA THR A 59 -22.04 -3.94 2.84
C THR A 59 -23.53 -4.17 2.56
N HIS A 60 -24.20 -3.21 1.94
CA HIS A 60 -25.57 -3.39 1.43
C HIS A 60 -25.65 -4.49 0.37
N GLU A 61 -24.71 -4.52 -0.56
CA GLU A 61 -24.63 -5.58 -1.59
C GLU A 61 -24.48 -6.97 -0.97
N TRP A 62 -23.79 -7.06 0.16
CA TRP A 62 -23.59 -8.31 0.90
C TRP A 62 -24.70 -8.63 1.91
N GLY A 63 -25.73 -7.77 2.01
CA GLY A 63 -26.87 -7.94 2.93
C GLY A 63 -26.51 -7.72 4.41
N MET A 64 -25.51 -6.86 4.67
CA MET A 64 -24.97 -6.59 6.01
C MET A 64 -25.46 -5.22 6.58
N ASP A 65 -26.62 -4.76 6.16
CA ASP A 65 -27.15 -3.45 6.59
C ASP A 65 -27.31 -3.34 8.11
N ALA A 66 -27.77 -4.43 8.75
CA ALA A 66 -28.02 -4.44 10.19
C ALA A 66 -26.71 -4.30 11.00
N GLU A 67 -25.64 -4.99 10.58
CA GLU A 67 -24.33 -4.99 11.23
C GLU A 67 -23.60 -3.65 11.06
N THR A 68 -24.00 -2.86 10.07
CA THR A 68 -23.28 -1.64 9.68
C THR A 68 -23.94 -0.35 10.16
N ILE A 69 -25.16 -0.40 10.72
CA ILE A 69 -25.88 0.80 11.21
C ILE A 69 -25.02 1.61 12.20
N GLU A 70 -24.50 0.95 13.24
CA GLU A 70 -23.66 1.60 14.26
C GLU A 70 -22.34 2.12 13.68
N ILE A 71 -21.76 1.39 12.72
CA ILE A 71 -20.51 1.76 12.05
C ILE A 71 -20.71 3.02 11.22
N MET A 72 -21.81 3.11 10.49
CA MET A 72 -22.14 4.29 9.68
C MET A 72 -22.34 5.54 10.55
N GLU A 73 -22.90 5.39 11.77
CA GLU A 73 -23.00 6.49 12.71
C GLU A 73 -21.62 6.99 13.17
N GLN A 74 -20.69 6.06 13.45
CA GLN A 74 -19.31 6.41 13.81
C GLN A 74 -18.57 7.09 12.64
N PHE A 75 -18.86 6.71 11.39
CA PHE A 75 -18.22 7.31 10.22
C PHE A 75 -18.63 8.77 9.97
N LYS A 76 -19.69 9.27 10.59
CA LYS A 76 -20.01 10.72 10.54
C LYS A 76 -18.87 11.58 11.07
N GLN A 77 -18.06 11.06 12.00
CA GLN A 77 -16.88 11.75 12.53
C GLN A 77 -15.70 11.80 11.54
N LEU A 78 -15.74 10.98 10.49
CA LEU A 78 -14.73 10.96 9.43
C LEU A 78 -15.00 11.99 8.32
N ASN A 79 -16.12 12.68 8.39
CA ASN A 79 -16.52 13.65 7.37
C ASN A 79 -15.46 14.76 7.23
N GLY A 80 -14.99 15.02 6.01
CA GLY A 80 -13.91 15.97 5.74
C GLY A 80 -12.49 15.52 6.13
N GLN A 81 -12.31 14.32 6.64
CA GLN A 81 -11.00 13.77 6.93
C GLN A 81 -10.27 13.33 5.65
N ARG A 82 -8.92 13.30 5.73
CA ARG A 82 -8.09 12.80 4.63
C ARG A 82 -8.21 11.29 4.49
N ILE A 83 -8.07 10.79 3.26
CA ILE A 83 -8.16 9.36 2.92
C ILE A 83 -7.29 8.47 3.82
N MET A 84 -6.11 8.93 4.22
CA MET A 84 -5.18 8.21 5.11
C MET A 84 -5.66 8.11 6.57
N LYS A 85 -6.79 8.74 6.91
CA LYS A 85 -7.50 8.49 8.18
C LYS A 85 -8.74 7.64 7.97
N ILE A 86 -9.36 7.75 6.81
CA ILE A 86 -10.61 7.05 6.49
C ILE A 86 -10.34 5.56 6.25
N ILE A 87 -9.36 5.20 5.41
CA ILE A 87 -9.07 3.79 5.09
C ILE A 87 -8.71 2.96 6.34
N PRO A 88 -7.80 3.43 7.25
CA PRO A 88 -7.53 2.71 8.48
C PRO A 88 -8.75 2.58 9.40
N ALA A 89 -9.59 3.63 9.49
CA ALA A 89 -10.81 3.57 10.31
C ALA A 89 -11.80 2.52 9.80
N ILE A 90 -11.97 2.42 8.48
CA ILE A 90 -12.80 1.37 7.87
C ILE A 90 -12.18 -0.01 8.10
N GLY A 91 -10.85 -0.16 7.93
CA GLY A 91 -10.14 -1.39 8.23
C GLY A 91 -10.32 -1.86 9.68
N MET A 92 -10.32 -0.92 10.64
CA MET A 92 -10.58 -1.21 12.05
C MET A 92 -12.02 -1.71 12.27
N GLN A 93 -13.02 -1.10 11.64
CA GLN A 93 -14.40 -1.55 11.77
C GLN A 93 -14.61 -2.95 11.16
N TRP A 94 -13.99 -3.22 10.02
CA TRP A 94 -13.97 -4.57 9.47
C TRP A 94 -13.30 -5.57 10.42
N LEU A 95 -12.16 -5.23 11.01
CA LEU A 95 -11.48 -6.08 11.99
C LEU A 95 -12.38 -6.38 13.20
N ASN A 96 -13.09 -5.37 13.72
CA ASN A 96 -14.03 -5.53 14.82
C ASN A 96 -15.20 -6.46 14.45
N LEU A 97 -15.77 -6.32 13.25
CA LEU A 97 -16.80 -7.23 12.75
C LEU A 97 -16.29 -8.66 12.62
N LEU A 98 -15.14 -8.83 11.97
CA LEU A 98 -14.52 -10.15 11.76
C LEU A 98 -14.22 -10.86 13.08
N ASN A 99 -13.81 -10.15 14.11
CA ASN A 99 -13.51 -10.73 15.42
C ASN A 99 -14.76 -11.24 16.18
N ARG A 100 -15.97 -10.82 15.77
CA ARG A 100 -17.24 -11.28 16.35
C ARG A 100 -17.75 -12.57 15.66
N LEU A 101 -17.18 -12.94 14.50
CA LEU A 101 -17.64 -14.06 13.67
C LEU A 101 -16.93 -15.36 14.04
N PRO A 102 -17.61 -16.52 13.87
CA PRO A 102 -16.97 -17.82 13.87
C PRO A 102 -15.84 -17.89 12.83
N VAL A 103 -14.83 -18.74 13.08
CA VAL A 103 -13.60 -18.80 12.27
C VAL A 103 -13.87 -18.93 10.77
N ASN A 104 -14.76 -19.83 10.37
CA ASN A 104 -15.05 -20.07 8.94
C ASN A 104 -15.73 -18.87 8.27
N GLU A 105 -16.68 -18.23 8.95
CA GLU A 105 -17.37 -17.03 8.44
C GLU A 105 -16.41 -15.86 8.34
N ARG A 106 -15.57 -15.67 9.36
CA ARG A 106 -14.50 -14.68 9.38
C ARG A 106 -13.54 -14.83 8.20
N MET A 107 -13.07 -16.06 7.94
CA MET A 107 -12.17 -16.35 6.83
C MET A 107 -12.83 -16.06 5.47
N ASN A 108 -14.08 -16.45 5.29
CA ASN A 108 -14.82 -16.22 4.05
C ASN A 108 -15.06 -14.73 3.82
N LEU A 109 -15.49 -13.99 4.86
CA LEU A 109 -15.72 -12.56 4.75
C LEU A 109 -14.41 -11.80 4.49
N PHE A 110 -13.32 -12.14 5.21
CA PHE A 110 -12.01 -11.54 4.94
C PHE A 110 -11.57 -11.79 3.49
N ARG A 111 -11.74 -13.00 2.97
CA ARG A 111 -11.44 -13.34 1.58
C ARG A 111 -12.26 -12.49 0.61
N SER A 112 -13.56 -12.30 0.86
CA SER A 112 -14.42 -11.45 0.02
C SER A 112 -13.93 -10.00 -0.04
N ILE A 113 -13.37 -9.47 1.07
CA ILE A 113 -12.77 -8.14 1.11
C ILE A 113 -11.43 -8.14 0.36
N ALA A 114 -10.58 -9.14 0.61
CA ALA A 114 -9.22 -9.23 0.09
C ALA A 114 -9.16 -9.48 -1.42
N GLU A 115 -10.13 -10.19 -1.97
CA GLU A 115 -10.23 -10.55 -3.39
C GLU A 115 -11.28 -9.69 -4.13
N HIS A 116 -11.76 -8.62 -3.50
CA HIS A 116 -12.79 -7.77 -4.11
C HIS A 116 -12.29 -7.11 -5.39
N ARG A 117 -13.18 -6.97 -6.39
CA ARG A 117 -12.88 -6.33 -7.66
C ARG A 117 -12.46 -4.86 -7.55
N SER A 118 -12.88 -4.14 -6.49
CA SER A 118 -12.43 -2.77 -6.24
C SER A 118 -11.09 -2.77 -5.48
N ASP A 119 -10.11 -2.06 -6.03
CA ASP A 119 -8.84 -1.76 -5.40
C ASP A 119 -9.00 -1.10 -4.02
N SER A 120 -9.96 -0.20 -3.89
CA SER A 120 -10.26 0.52 -2.65
C SER A 120 -10.75 -0.41 -1.53
N VAL A 121 -11.53 -1.43 -1.86
CA VAL A 121 -11.97 -2.46 -0.90
C VAL A 121 -10.80 -3.33 -0.47
N ARG A 122 -9.94 -3.74 -1.41
CA ARG A 122 -8.72 -4.50 -1.08
C ARG A 122 -7.76 -3.70 -0.19
N CYS A 123 -7.74 -2.36 -0.31
CA CYS A 123 -6.99 -1.50 0.62
C CYS A 123 -7.46 -1.66 2.07
N TRP A 124 -8.76 -1.88 2.31
CA TRP A 124 -9.27 -2.13 3.67
C TRP A 124 -8.73 -3.44 4.23
N ALA A 125 -8.64 -4.51 3.40
CA ALA A 125 -8.07 -5.79 3.81
C ALA A 125 -6.61 -5.64 4.29
N ALA A 126 -5.81 -4.83 3.63
CA ALA A 126 -4.46 -4.54 4.07
C ALA A 126 -4.42 -3.92 5.48
N TYR A 127 -5.31 -2.98 5.78
CA TYR A 127 -5.40 -2.40 7.13
C TYR A 127 -6.01 -3.35 8.17
N ILE A 128 -6.90 -4.26 7.78
CA ILE A 128 -7.34 -5.35 8.68
C ILE A 128 -6.13 -6.12 9.20
N ILE A 129 -5.18 -6.45 8.33
CA ILE A 129 -3.93 -7.14 8.72
C ILE A 129 -3.06 -6.24 9.60
N GLY A 130 -2.77 -5.03 9.14
CA GLY A 130 -1.86 -4.11 9.83
C GLY A 130 -2.33 -3.73 11.24
N LEU A 131 -3.64 -3.55 11.43
CA LEU A 131 -4.25 -3.14 12.70
C LEU A 131 -4.54 -4.31 13.64
N ASN A 132 -4.44 -5.56 13.18
CA ASN A 132 -4.71 -6.73 14.01
C ASN A 132 -3.62 -6.92 15.06
N SER A 133 -3.95 -6.60 16.31
CA SER A 133 -3.05 -6.80 17.46
C SER A 133 -2.85 -8.27 17.85
N GLY A 134 -3.68 -9.18 17.35
CA GLY A 134 -3.53 -10.62 17.51
C GLY A 134 -2.46 -11.24 16.61
N LEU A 135 -1.91 -10.48 15.66
CA LEU A 135 -0.83 -10.90 14.77
C LEU A 135 0.50 -10.27 15.19
N ASN A 136 1.55 -11.06 15.34
CA ASN A 136 2.90 -10.57 15.47
C ASN A 136 3.45 -10.02 14.12
N LEU A 137 4.64 -9.43 14.12
CA LEU A 137 5.23 -8.84 12.92
C LEU A 137 5.42 -9.85 11.78
N THR A 138 5.88 -11.07 12.11
CA THR A 138 6.10 -12.13 11.11
C THR A 138 4.79 -12.49 10.40
N GLU A 139 3.75 -12.75 11.17
CA GLU A 139 2.42 -13.06 10.65
C GLU A 139 1.85 -11.92 9.81
N LYS A 140 2.04 -10.66 10.27
CA LYS A 140 1.62 -9.49 9.48
C LYS A 140 2.35 -9.40 8.14
N LEU A 141 3.66 -9.64 8.11
CA LEU A 141 4.44 -9.64 6.87
C LEU A 141 3.98 -10.76 5.95
N GLU A 142 3.78 -11.98 6.44
CA GLU A 142 3.26 -13.09 5.65
C GLU A 142 1.89 -12.77 5.02
N HIS A 143 0.96 -12.27 5.83
CA HIS A 143 -0.40 -11.95 5.37
C HIS A 143 -0.46 -10.73 4.45
N ILE A 144 0.42 -9.73 4.61
CA ILE A 144 0.43 -8.54 3.75
C ILE A 144 1.11 -8.78 2.41
N ARG A 145 1.93 -9.82 2.28
CA ARG A 145 2.73 -10.09 1.08
C ARG A 145 1.92 -10.12 -0.22
N PRO A 146 0.74 -10.78 -0.31
CA PRO A 146 -0.09 -10.74 -1.51
C PRO A 146 -0.51 -9.32 -1.92
N PHE A 147 -0.81 -8.45 -0.95
CA PHE A 147 -1.17 -7.05 -1.21
C PHE A 147 0.04 -6.22 -1.65
N GLY A 148 1.24 -6.55 -1.17
CA GLY A 148 2.50 -5.97 -1.66
C GLY A 148 2.79 -6.29 -3.12
N ALA A 149 2.25 -7.41 -3.62
CA ALA A 149 2.32 -7.88 -5.01
C ALA A 149 1.02 -7.66 -5.80
N ASP A 150 0.03 -6.94 -5.26
CA ASP A 150 -1.22 -6.66 -5.97
C ASP A 150 -0.95 -5.95 -7.30
N HIS A 151 -1.72 -6.32 -8.33
CA HIS A 151 -1.60 -5.69 -9.65
C HIS A 151 -1.92 -4.19 -9.62
N HIS A 152 -2.76 -3.74 -8.66
CA HIS A 152 -3.15 -2.33 -8.53
C HIS A 152 -2.17 -1.54 -7.66
N PHE A 153 -1.71 -0.39 -8.17
CA PHE A 153 -0.72 0.46 -7.47
C PHE A 153 -1.21 0.94 -6.09
N GLY A 154 -2.49 1.32 -5.96
CA GLY A 154 -3.06 1.84 -4.71
C GLY A 154 -3.04 0.80 -3.60
N VAL A 155 -3.34 -0.47 -3.91
CA VAL A 155 -3.28 -1.57 -2.95
C VAL A 155 -1.84 -1.79 -2.48
N ARG A 156 -0.86 -1.78 -3.40
CA ARG A 156 0.57 -1.90 -3.03
C ARG A 156 1.04 -0.77 -2.13
N GLU A 157 0.59 0.48 -2.39
CA GLU A 157 0.94 1.62 -1.52
C GLU A 157 0.33 1.45 -0.12
N ILE A 158 -0.94 1.08 -0.03
CA ILE A 158 -1.59 0.85 1.26
C ILE A 158 -1.01 -0.35 2.00
N ALA A 159 -0.58 -1.39 1.30
CA ALA A 159 -0.01 -2.59 1.92
C ALA A 159 1.20 -2.27 2.82
N TRP A 160 2.20 -1.53 2.30
CA TRP A 160 3.36 -1.18 3.11
C TRP A 160 3.02 -0.15 4.21
N MET A 161 2.05 0.76 3.96
CA MET A 161 1.60 1.72 4.97
C MET A 161 0.91 1.03 6.15
N ALA A 162 0.10 0.00 5.88
CA ALA A 162 -0.67 -0.71 6.89
C ALA A 162 0.21 -1.43 7.93
N VAL A 163 1.34 -1.98 7.52
CA VAL A 163 2.27 -2.69 8.42
C VAL A 163 3.42 -1.82 8.93
N ARG A 164 3.52 -0.58 8.46
CA ARG A 164 4.66 0.29 8.77
C ARG A 164 4.86 0.57 10.25
N GLU A 165 3.80 0.71 11.02
CA GLU A 165 3.90 0.94 12.46
C GLU A 165 4.50 -0.28 13.17
N SER A 166 4.08 -1.50 12.81
CA SER A 166 4.67 -2.74 13.32
C SER A 166 6.13 -2.90 12.89
N ILE A 167 6.48 -2.59 11.64
CA ILE A 167 7.86 -2.57 11.15
C ILE A 167 8.72 -1.58 11.96
N SER A 168 8.21 -0.39 12.23
CA SER A 168 8.95 0.62 12.98
C SER A 168 9.12 0.25 14.46
N ALA A 169 8.16 -0.45 15.06
CA ALA A 169 8.22 -0.89 16.44
C ALA A 169 9.23 -2.03 16.65
N GLU A 170 9.43 -2.89 15.66
CA GLU A 170 10.32 -4.04 15.70
C GLU A 170 11.34 -3.99 14.56
N LEU A 171 11.99 -2.82 14.35
CA LEU A 171 12.77 -2.53 13.14
C LEU A 171 13.86 -3.56 12.86
N SER A 172 14.62 -3.98 13.85
CA SER A 172 15.71 -4.96 13.66
C SER A 172 15.19 -6.31 13.16
N LEU A 173 14.06 -6.79 13.70
CA LEU A 173 13.41 -8.01 13.23
C LEU A 173 12.83 -7.82 11.82
N ALA A 174 12.19 -6.68 11.57
CA ALA A 174 11.66 -6.36 10.24
C ALA A 174 12.73 -6.36 9.17
N LEU A 175 13.88 -5.74 9.42
CA LEU A 175 15.01 -5.72 8.49
C LEU A 175 15.50 -7.15 8.17
N GLN A 176 15.64 -8.00 9.19
CA GLN A 176 16.05 -9.40 8.99
C GLN A 176 15.05 -10.17 8.12
N GLN A 177 13.75 -10.01 8.36
CA GLN A 177 12.70 -10.71 7.62
C GLN A 177 12.51 -10.19 6.19
N LEU A 178 12.83 -8.92 5.94
CA LEU A 178 12.73 -8.30 4.61
C LEU A 178 13.96 -8.56 3.73
N ILE A 179 15.10 -9.02 4.27
CA ILE A 179 16.28 -9.39 3.46
C ILE A 179 15.92 -10.40 2.36
N PRO A 180 15.25 -11.54 2.63
CA PRO A 180 14.85 -12.46 1.58
C PRO A 180 13.93 -11.82 0.53
N TRP A 181 13.10 -10.86 0.92
CA TRP A 181 12.20 -10.17 0.00
C TRP A 181 12.95 -9.23 -0.96
N SER A 182 14.11 -8.71 -0.56
CA SER A 182 14.94 -7.86 -1.44
C SER A 182 15.57 -8.61 -2.62
N VAL A 183 15.58 -9.95 -2.58
CA VAL A 183 16.06 -10.83 -3.66
C VAL A 183 14.94 -11.71 -4.25
N ASP A 184 13.70 -11.41 -3.93
CA ASP A 184 12.52 -12.15 -4.43
C ASP A 184 12.45 -12.09 -5.97
N PRO A 185 12.01 -13.15 -6.67
CA PRO A 185 11.82 -13.12 -8.12
C PRO A 185 10.82 -12.05 -8.57
N ASP A 186 9.79 -11.75 -7.74
CA ASP A 186 8.80 -10.72 -8.04
C ASP A 186 9.34 -9.30 -7.72
N PRO A 187 9.48 -8.40 -8.71
CA PRO A 187 9.93 -7.04 -8.49
C PRO A 187 8.99 -6.22 -7.58
N LEU A 188 7.72 -6.58 -7.48
CA LEU A 188 6.78 -5.91 -6.58
C LEU A 188 7.11 -6.20 -5.12
N ILE A 189 7.51 -7.44 -4.81
CA ILE A 189 7.96 -7.85 -3.48
C ILE A 189 9.31 -7.21 -3.15
N ARG A 190 10.29 -7.20 -4.09
CA ARG A 190 11.55 -6.48 -3.88
C ARG A 190 11.31 -5.00 -3.60
N ARG A 191 10.40 -4.38 -4.35
CA ARG A 191 10.01 -2.99 -4.10
C ARG A 191 9.38 -2.81 -2.72
N PHE A 192 8.45 -3.70 -2.31
CA PHE A 192 7.82 -3.64 -0.99
C PHE A 192 8.86 -3.63 0.13
N ALA A 193 9.87 -4.51 0.06
CA ALA A 193 10.94 -4.60 1.06
C ALA A 193 11.66 -3.26 1.26
N ILE A 194 11.86 -2.50 0.18
CA ILE A 194 12.54 -1.20 0.24
C ILE A 194 11.58 -0.07 0.63
N GLU A 195 10.37 -0.06 0.07
CA GLU A 195 9.42 1.03 0.29
C GLU A 195 8.88 1.05 1.73
N SER A 196 8.63 -0.12 2.32
CA SER A 196 8.10 -0.26 3.68
C SER A 196 9.02 0.30 4.76
N ILE A 197 10.33 0.35 4.50
CA ILE A 197 11.35 0.83 5.44
C ILE A 197 11.95 2.20 5.05
N ARG A 198 11.32 2.98 4.17
CA ARG A 198 11.85 4.30 3.82
C ARG A 198 11.96 5.19 5.07
N PRO A 199 13.09 5.90 5.29
CA PRO A 199 13.26 6.79 6.45
C PRO A 199 12.16 7.85 6.53
N ARG A 200 11.71 8.35 5.37
CA ARG A 200 10.68 9.38 5.23
C ARG A 200 9.57 8.88 4.31
N GLY A 201 8.62 8.11 4.86
CA GLY A 201 7.48 7.63 4.10
C GLY A 201 6.56 8.79 3.65
N VAL A 202 6.10 8.73 2.42
CA VAL A 202 5.06 9.64 1.93
C VAL A 202 3.74 9.25 2.58
N TRP A 203 3.03 10.21 3.18
CA TRP A 203 1.77 10.02 3.92
C TRP A 203 1.84 9.06 5.12
N ALA A 204 3.05 8.69 5.57
CA ALA A 204 3.27 7.80 6.70
C ALA A 204 4.27 8.40 7.68
N LYS A 205 4.24 7.92 8.93
CA LYS A 205 5.20 8.31 9.96
C LYS A 205 6.64 7.98 9.51
N HIS A 206 7.58 8.85 9.83
CA HIS A 206 8.99 8.58 9.60
C HIS A 206 9.49 7.46 10.52
N ILE A 207 10.44 6.67 10.05
CA ILE A 207 11.21 5.75 10.88
C ILE A 207 12.44 6.51 11.38
N GLN A 208 12.38 6.98 12.60
CA GLN A 208 13.39 7.86 13.16
C GLN A 208 14.76 7.18 13.23
N GLU A 209 14.79 5.92 13.61
CA GLU A 209 16.02 5.13 13.71
C GLU A 209 16.76 5.02 12.36
N LEU A 210 16.05 4.86 11.25
CA LEU A 210 16.65 4.85 9.90
C LEU A 210 17.04 6.25 9.41
N LYS A 211 16.49 7.32 9.97
CA LYS A 211 16.98 8.68 9.71
C LYS A 211 18.28 8.95 10.45
N GLU A 212 18.48 8.36 11.62
CA GLU A 212 19.68 8.50 12.45
C GLU A 212 20.79 7.54 12.02
N ASN A 213 20.43 6.28 11.75
CA ASN A 213 21.36 5.23 11.34
C ASN A 213 20.87 4.50 10.08
N PRO A 214 20.99 5.10 8.89
CA PRO A 214 20.55 4.49 7.63
C PRO A 214 21.35 3.22 7.26
N ALA A 215 22.54 3.03 7.84
CA ALA A 215 23.38 1.86 7.57
C ALA A 215 22.72 0.53 7.96
N MET A 216 21.76 0.54 8.89
CA MET A 216 20.99 -0.66 9.26
C MET A 216 20.28 -1.31 8.07
N ALA A 217 19.83 -0.52 7.10
CA ALA A 217 19.12 -1.01 5.90
C ALA A 217 20.07 -1.36 4.75
N LEU A 218 21.39 -1.16 4.89
CA LEU A 218 22.35 -1.36 3.80
C LEU A 218 22.28 -2.78 3.20
N PRO A 219 22.12 -3.87 3.96
CA PRO A 219 22.02 -5.22 3.38
C PRO A 219 20.85 -5.37 2.38
N LEU A 220 19.69 -4.76 2.67
CA LEU A 220 18.53 -4.77 1.75
C LEU A 220 18.81 -3.91 0.51
N LEU A 221 19.39 -2.74 0.71
CA LEU A 221 19.68 -1.80 -0.38
C LEU A 221 20.76 -2.35 -1.32
N ASP A 222 21.80 -2.99 -0.78
CA ASP A 222 22.87 -3.61 -1.56
C ASP A 222 22.34 -4.74 -2.46
N ALA A 223 21.37 -5.51 -2.02
CA ALA A 223 20.74 -6.57 -2.80
C ALA A 223 20.08 -6.05 -4.10
N VAL A 224 19.57 -4.81 -4.08
CA VAL A 224 18.85 -4.20 -5.20
C VAL A 224 19.58 -3.03 -5.87
N LYS A 225 20.85 -2.79 -5.54
CA LYS A 225 21.65 -1.66 -6.08
C LYS A 225 21.76 -1.63 -7.60
N SER A 226 21.51 -2.76 -8.27
CA SER A 226 21.56 -2.90 -9.73
C SER A 226 20.31 -3.60 -10.27
N ASP A 227 19.16 -3.43 -9.59
CA ASP A 227 17.91 -4.07 -10.00
C ASP A 227 17.52 -3.64 -11.42
N ALA A 228 17.09 -4.60 -12.25
CA ALA A 228 16.71 -4.34 -13.64
C ALA A 228 15.33 -3.62 -13.72
N HIS A 229 14.47 -3.74 -12.72
CA HIS A 229 13.12 -3.23 -12.76
C HIS A 229 13.04 -1.76 -12.29
N LYS A 230 12.55 -0.87 -13.15
CA LYS A 230 12.49 0.58 -12.89
C LYS A 230 11.75 0.93 -11.58
N TYR A 231 10.70 0.19 -11.26
CA TYR A 231 9.88 0.43 -10.07
C TYR A 231 10.66 0.18 -8.76
N VAL A 232 11.55 -0.84 -8.77
CA VAL A 232 12.49 -1.09 -7.67
C VAL A 232 13.55 0.01 -7.61
N GLN A 233 14.16 0.35 -8.77
CA GLN A 233 15.16 1.43 -8.86
C GLN A 233 14.61 2.75 -8.29
N ASP A 234 13.35 3.07 -8.56
CA ASP A 234 12.70 4.29 -8.04
C ASP A 234 12.60 4.27 -6.52
N SER A 235 12.20 3.13 -5.92
CA SER A 235 12.14 2.98 -4.46
C SER A 235 13.52 3.10 -3.80
N VAL A 236 14.54 2.44 -4.34
CA VAL A 236 15.92 2.52 -3.85
C VAL A 236 16.44 3.96 -3.93
N SER A 237 16.22 4.62 -5.07
CA SER A 237 16.61 6.02 -5.28
C SER A 237 15.93 6.96 -4.29
N ASN A 238 14.63 6.76 -4.06
CA ASN A 238 13.87 7.56 -3.12
C ASN A 238 14.29 7.30 -1.68
N TRP A 239 14.58 6.05 -1.33
CA TRP A 239 15.09 5.66 -0.03
C TRP A 239 16.40 6.40 0.31
N LEU A 240 17.40 6.32 -0.59
CA LEU A 240 18.67 7.01 -0.42
C LEU A 240 18.50 8.53 -0.42
N ASN A 241 17.63 9.07 -1.27
CA ASN A 241 17.33 10.50 -1.27
C ASN A 241 16.64 10.96 0.03
N ASP A 242 15.82 10.11 0.66
CA ASP A 242 15.27 10.39 1.98
C ASP A 242 16.36 10.40 3.08
N ALA A 243 17.26 9.43 3.04
CA ALA A 243 18.39 9.34 3.96
C ALA A 243 19.38 10.51 3.78
N SER A 244 19.58 11.02 2.56
CA SER A 244 20.51 12.12 2.28
C SER A 244 20.16 13.42 3.00
N LYS A 245 18.90 13.60 3.38
CA LYS A 245 18.43 14.79 4.10
C LYS A 245 18.96 14.87 5.54
N THR A 246 19.40 13.73 6.10
CA THR A 246 19.97 13.65 7.45
C THR A 246 21.40 13.11 7.45
N ASN A 247 21.76 12.27 6.49
CA ASN A 247 23.08 11.62 6.40
C ASN A 247 23.66 11.76 4.97
N PRO A 248 23.95 12.98 4.51
CA PRO A 248 24.41 13.20 3.14
C PRO A 248 25.73 12.51 2.82
N GLU A 249 26.69 12.52 3.74
CA GLU A 249 28.02 11.91 3.53
C GLU A 249 27.92 10.38 3.42
N TRP A 250 27.11 9.75 4.26
CA TRP A 250 26.88 8.31 4.17
C TRP A 250 26.28 7.95 2.78
N VAL A 251 25.32 8.72 2.29
CA VAL A 251 24.72 8.47 0.98
C VAL A 251 25.75 8.67 -0.15
N ARG A 252 26.63 9.69 -0.06
CA ARG A 252 27.73 9.88 -1.03
C ARG A 252 28.67 8.68 -1.06
N GLN A 253 29.05 8.16 0.10
CA GLN A 253 29.93 6.99 0.23
C GLN A 253 29.28 5.74 -0.36
N VAL A 254 28.01 5.44 -0.03
CA VAL A 254 27.28 4.31 -0.59
C VAL A 254 27.18 4.41 -2.11
N CYS A 255 26.81 5.57 -2.64
CA CYS A 255 26.69 5.81 -4.08
C CYS A 255 28.05 5.66 -4.81
N ALA A 256 29.13 6.15 -4.21
CA ALA A 256 30.48 6.01 -4.76
C ALA A 256 30.90 4.52 -4.80
N THR A 257 30.70 3.80 -3.69
CA THR A 257 30.97 2.36 -3.59
C THR A 257 30.18 1.56 -4.64
N TRP A 258 28.90 1.83 -4.78
CA TRP A 258 28.06 1.14 -5.77
C TRP A 258 28.49 1.42 -7.20
N THR A 259 28.91 2.64 -7.51
CA THR A 259 29.43 3.01 -8.84
C THR A 259 30.71 2.25 -9.18
N GLN A 260 31.58 2.01 -8.18
CA GLN A 260 32.79 1.22 -8.34
C GLN A 260 32.51 -0.30 -8.48
N GLN A 261 31.56 -0.82 -7.69
CA GLN A 261 31.23 -2.25 -7.69
C GLN A 261 30.37 -2.69 -8.87
N SER A 262 29.55 -1.79 -9.41
CA SER A 262 28.57 -2.10 -10.45
C SER A 262 28.45 -0.96 -11.46
N ASN A 263 29.05 -1.14 -12.63
CA ASN A 263 29.01 -0.16 -13.72
C ASN A 263 27.82 -0.39 -14.68
N THR A 264 26.65 -0.81 -14.15
CA THR A 264 25.45 -1.00 -14.96
C THR A 264 24.68 0.31 -15.14
N GLN A 265 23.90 0.40 -16.21
CA GLN A 265 22.98 1.53 -16.40
C GLN A 265 21.94 1.64 -15.26
N HIS A 266 21.59 0.51 -14.63
CA HIS A 266 20.63 0.46 -13.51
C HIS A 266 21.20 1.14 -12.27
N THR A 267 22.44 0.77 -11.89
CA THR A 267 23.13 1.43 -10.77
C THR A 267 23.33 2.91 -11.02
N ARG A 268 23.78 3.30 -12.23
CA ARG A 268 23.93 4.72 -12.57
C ARG A 268 22.62 5.50 -12.43
N ARG A 269 21.48 4.92 -12.90
CA ARG A 269 20.17 5.55 -12.75
C ARG A 269 19.77 5.71 -11.27
N ILE A 270 20.00 4.67 -10.45
CA ILE A 270 19.72 4.73 -9.01
C ILE A 270 20.55 5.83 -8.35
N VAL A 271 21.85 5.85 -8.57
CA VAL A 271 22.78 6.83 -7.98
C VAL A 271 22.42 8.27 -8.38
N THR A 272 22.20 8.53 -9.68
CA THR A 272 21.81 9.85 -10.16
C THR A 272 20.54 10.37 -9.48
N ARG A 273 19.53 9.49 -9.31
CA ARG A 273 18.27 9.88 -8.67
C ARG A 273 18.38 9.99 -7.15
N ALA A 274 19.22 9.17 -6.54
CA ALA A 274 19.48 9.20 -5.09
C ALA A 274 20.14 10.53 -4.65
N THR A 275 21.06 11.02 -5.46
CA THR A 275 21.87 12.22 -5.16
C THR A 275 21.27 13.53 -5.65
N ARG A 276 20.06 13.51 -6.25
CA ARG A 276 19.40 14.69 -6.84
C ARG A 276 19.20 15.89 -5.90
N SER A 277 19.21 15.66 -4.58
CA SER A 277 19.10 16.69 -3.56
C SER A 277 20.43 16.99 -2.85
N LEU A 278 21.52 16.36 -3.27
CA LEU A 278 22.88 16.60 -2.78
C LEU A 278 23.56 17.57 -3.76
N THR A 279 23.36 18.84 -3.55
CA THR A 279 24.12 19.92 -4.22
C THR A 279 25.40 20.21 -3.49
#